data_65a16652924aa0c59074b99294d98e5b
#
_entry.id   65a16652924aa0c59074b99294d98e5b
#
_cell.length_a   1.000
_cell.length_b   1.000
_cell.length_c   1.000
_cell.angle_alpha   90.00
_cell.angle_beta   90.00
_cell.angle_gamma   90.00
#
_symmetry.space_group_name_H-M   'P 1'
#
loop_
_entity.id
_entity.type
_entity.pdbx_description
1 polymer ?
#
loop_
_entity_poly.entity_id
_entity_poly.type
_entity_poly.pdbx_seq_one_letter_code
_entity_poly.pdbx_strand_id
1 'polypeptide(L)'
;MLNKFWNHISYRHVPQETVNQPRLIQLKIINRLTLGTSIIIFLHVIRDYFFLNFPWTWLTSSRIILAAFLLYCYFHYKARFRAIFQFSLYFILAALIFTMSLCYGVDSDFYLFFFPYLGSFSLLFNDKDNFKYSILLYSLTFLIVLSLNKFQIEPYHFNIEEYSHAQQTIRIQTILEVLILTGFHSYYVFEKNMKLISLNNNYQSSNNEIVALKAAVEDEKINKLEELLELAKSCDPGFLSLFQHIFPKFRDALYEINSNFGQEDFRLCAYIKLGFNTKEIAHYNHLSIRTVQTKKSRLRKTFGVASEKNLYVWVSEIVDQATSTFLNTSERCNDASTNHFESIKTM
;
A
#
# COMPACT_ATOMS: atom_id res chain seq x y z
N MET A 1 14.79 15.58 -25.92
CA MET A 1 14.64 16.87 -25.22
C MET A 1 13.33 16.97 -24.45
N LEU A 2 12.18 16.65 -25.07
CA LEU A 2 10.85 16.68 -24.46
C LEU A 2 10.73 15.84 -23.17
N ASN A 3 11.27 14.60 -23.15
CA ASN A 3 11.21 13.72 -21.97
C ASN A 3 12.00 14.27 -20.77
N LYS A 4 13.14 14.95 -21.00
CA LYS A 4 13.88 15.60 -19.92
C LYS A 4 13.13 16.79 -19.34
N PHE A 5 12.52 17.60 -20.20
CA PHE A 5 11.67 18.72 -19.79
C PHE A 5 10.45 18.27 -18.99
N TRP A 6 9.74 17.23 -19.49
CA TRP A 6 8.55 16.67 -18.84
C TRP A 6 8.86 16.05 -17.49
N ASN A 7 10.01 15.38 -17.39
CA ASN A 7 10.49 14.85 -16.12
C ASN A 7 10.86 15.96 -15.13
N HIS A 8 11.55 17.01 -15.58
CA HIS A 8 11.89 18.15 -14.74
C HIS A 8 10.63 18.80 -14.12
N ILE A 9 9.60 19.04 -14.92
CA ILE A 9 8.31 19.56 -14.46
C ILE A 9 7.68 18.62 -13.44
N SER A 10 7.67 17.32 -13.74
CA SER A 10 6.96 16.33 -12.92
C SER A 10 7.59 16.13 -11.54
N TYR A 11 8.91 16.14 -11.47
CA TYR A 11 9.65 15.81 -10.24
C TYR A 11 9.99 17.02 -9.36
N ARG A 12 9.58 18.23 -9.72
CA ARG A 12 9.90 19.43 -8.95
C ARG A 12 9.40 19.33 -7.51
N HIS A 13 10.34 19.39 -6.55
CA HIS A 13 10.10 19.27 -5.09
C HIS A 13 9.43 17.95 -4.64
N VAL A 14 9.42 16.91 -5.49
CA VAL A 14 8.92 15.60 -5.09
C VAL A 14 10.04 14.83 -4.38
N PRO A 15 9.84 14.38 -3.12
CA PRO A 15 10.81 13.55 -2.42
C PRO A 15 10.88 12.18 -3.12
N GLN A 16 12.08 11.78 -3.57
CA GLN A 16 12.25 10.53 -4.34
C GLN A 16 12.47 9.30 -3.44
N GLU A 17 13.05 9.49 -2.26
CA GLU A 17 13.56 8.39 -1.42
C GLU A 17 12.55 7.83 -0.40
N THR A 18 11.49 8.56 -0.08
CA THR A 18 10.57 8.23 1.04
C THR A 18 9.12 7.99 0.62
N VAL A 19 8.81 8.04 -0.67
CA VAL A 19 7.42 7.98 -1.14
C VAL A 19 7.15 6.68 -1.90
N ASN A 20 6.13 5.94 -1.49
CA ASN A 20 5.66 4.76 -2.20
C ASN A 20 5.21 5.12 -3.64
N GLN A 21 5.30 4.17 -4.57
CA GLN A 21 5.07 4.37 -6.00
C GLN A 21 3.71 5.02 -6.35
N PRO A 22 2.56 4.63 -5.75
CA PRO A 22 1.29 5.29 -6.04
C PRO A 22 1.26 6.77 -5.66
N ARG A 23 1.85 7.12 -4.52
CA ARG A 23 1.95 8.52 -4.07
C ARG A 23 2.86 9.35 -4.96
N LEU A 24 3.95 8.77 -5.45
CA LEU A 24 4.85 9.42 -6.38
C LEU A 24 4.15 9.84 -7.68
N ILE A 25 3.31 8.94 -8.24
CA ILE A 25 2.51 9.24 -9.44
C ILE A 25 1.55 10.40 -9.18
N GLN A 26 0.86 10.37 -8.04
CA GLN A 26 -0.06 11.44 -7.63
C GLN A 26 0.64 12.80 -7.54
N LEU A 27 1.81 12.86 -6.91
CA LEU A 27 2.59 14.10 -6.78
C LEU A 27 3.06 14.65 -8.14
N LYS A 28 3.43 13.79 -9.07
CA LYS A 28 3.76 14.17 -10.46
C LYS A 28 2.56 14.78 -11.18
N ILE A 29 1.38 14.19 -11.02
CA ILE A 29 0.14 14.68 -11.62
C ILE A 29 -0.20 16.06 -11.04
N ILE A 30 -0.09 16.27 -9.72
CA ILE A 30 -0.30 17.57 -9.08
C ILE A 30 0.59 18.65 -9.71
N ASN A 31 1.88 18.38 -9.91
CA ASN A 31 2.79 19.33 -10.52
C ASN A 31 2.37 19.71 -11.94
N ARG A 32 2.03 18.73 -12.76
CA ARG A 32 1.59 18.92 -14.15
C ARG A 32 0.28 19.70 -14.23
N LEU A 33 -0.70 19.34 -13.39
CA LEU A 33 -1.99 20.02 -13.34
C LEU A 33 -1.84 21.47 -12.85
N THR A 34 -1.05 21.73 -11.80
CA THR A 34 -0.85 23.09 -11.29
C THR A 34 -0.25 24.00 -12.36
N LEU A 35 0.80 23.55 -13.05
CA LEU A 35 1.43 24.32 -14.11
C LEU A 35 0.49 24.47 -15.32
N GLY A 36 -0.13 23.38 -15.78
CA GLY A 36 -1.04 23.40 -16.93
C GLY A 36 -2.23 24.32 -16.72
N THR A 37 -2.87 24.25 -15.55
CA THR A 37 -4.01 25.13 -15.20
C THR A 37 -3.58 26.60 -15.20
N SER A 38 -2.40 26.94 -14.64
CA SER A 38 -1.87 28.31 -14.66
C SER A 38 -1.71 28.82 -16.10
N ILE A 39 -1.12 28.00 -16.98
CA ILE A 39 -0.93 28.36 -18.40
C ILE A 39 -2.27 28.58 -19.12
N ILE A 40 -3.23 27.67 -18.93
CA ILE A 40 -4.56 27.77 -19.58
C ILE A 40 -5.28 29.04 -19.14
N ILE A 41 -5.32 29.33 -17.84
CA ILE A 41 -5.95 30.56 -17.32
C ILE A 41 -5.29 31.80 -17.96
N PHE A 42 -3.96 31.80 -18.06
CA PHE A 42 -3.23 32.92 -18.65
C PHE A 42 -3.54 33.08 -20.16
N LEU A 43 -3.61 31.97 -20.90
CA LEU A 43 -3.98 31.98 -22.33
C LEU A 43 -5.40 32.51 -22.53
N HIS A 44 -6.35 32.16 -21.67
CA HIS A 44 -7.72 32.71 -21.73
C HIS A 44 -7.73 34.22 -21.52
N VAL A 45 -6.90 34.75 -20.61
CA VAL A 45 -6.80 36.20 -20.41
C VAL A 45 -6.24 36.90 -21.66
N ILE A 46 -5.20 36.32 -22.30
CA ILE A 46 -4.63 36.82 -23.55
C ILE A 46 -5.69 36.81 -24.64
N ARG A 47 -6.43 35.72 -24.82
CA ARG A 47 -7.52 35.62 -25.81
C ARG A 47 -8.54 36.73 -25.57
N ASP A 48 -9.06 36.85 -24.35
CA ASP A 48 -10.13 37.77 -24.06
C ASP A 48 -9.72 39.23 -24.32
N TYR A 49 -8.52 39.60 -23.93
CA TYR A 49 -8.03 40.97 -24.06
C TYR A 49 -7.61 41.32 -25.50
N PHE A 50 -6.80 40.48 -26.15
CA PHE A 50 -6.20 40.82 -27.45
C PHE A 50 -7.03 40.39 -28.64
N PHE A 51 -7.82 39.32 -28.54
CA PHE A 51 -8.57 38.78 -29.70
C PHE A 51 -10.05 39.07 -29.62
N LEU A 52 -10.63 39.17 -28.43
CA LEU A 52 -12.05 39.40 -28.25
C LEU A 52 -12.36 40.82 -27.76
N ASN A 53 -11.34 41.66 -27.56
CA ASN A 53 -11.46 43.04 -27.08
C ASN A 53 -12.33 43.21 -25.83
N PHE A 54 -12.31 42.24 -24.94
CA PHE A 54 -13.05 42.31 -23.68
C PHE A 54 -12.50 43.39 -22.77
N PRO A 55 -13.34 44.22 -22.16
CA PRO A 55 -12.90 45.26 -21.28
C PRO A 55 -12.16 44.66 -20.06
N TRP A 56 -11.13 45.37 -19.59
CA TRP A 56 -10.43 44.98 -18.39
C TRP A 56 -11.36 45.11 -17.18
N THR A 57 -11.67 43.97 -16.55
CA THR A 57 -12.59 43.88 -15.40
C THR A 57 -11.88 43.31 -14.19
N TRP A 58 -12.53 43.40 -13.03
CA TRP A 58 -12.07 42.72 -11.81
C TRP A 58 -11.90 41.19 -12.03
N LEU A 59 -12.72 40.62 -12.92
CA LEU A 59 -12.66 39.20 -13.25
C LEU A 59 -11.37 38.85 -14.02
N THR A 60 -10.95 39.71 -14.97
CA THR A 60 -9.68 39.54 -15.67
C THR A 60 -8.49 39.64 -14.71
N SER A 61 -8.51 40.63 -13.81
CA SER A 61 -7.50 40.80 -12.77
C SER A 61 -7.43 39.59 -11.83
N SER A 62 -8.56 39.06 -11.37
CA SER A 62 -8.62 37.88 -10.49
C SER A 62 -8.05 36.62 -11.16
N ARG A 63 -8.27 36.43 -12.46
CA ARG A 63 -7.69 35.31 -13.21
C ARG A 63 -6.17 35.42 -13.34
N ILE A 64 -5.64 36.62 -13.60
CA ILE A 64 -4.19 36.85 -13.62
C ILE A 64 -3.57 36.56 -12.25
N ILE A 65 -4.19 37.06 -11.19
CA ILE A 65 -3.73 36.81 -9.81
C ILE A 65 -3.73 35.30 -9.51
N LEU A 66 -4.79 34.59 -9.91
CA LEU A 66 -4.89 33.15 -9.71
C LEU A 66 -3.82 32.40 -10.52
N ALA A 67 -3.61 32.74 -11.79
CA ALA A 67 -2.58 32.12 -12.63
C ALA A 67 -1.18 32.37 -12.05
N ALA A 68 -0.87 33.59 -11.64
CA ALA A 68 0.39 33.95 -10.99
C ALA A 68 0.58 33.20 -9.64
N PHE A 69 -0.48 33.08 -8.84
CA PHE A 69 -0.47 32.32 -7.60
C PHE A 69 -0.19 30.82 -7.83
N LEU A 70 -0.83 30.21 -8.80
CA LEU A 70 -0.58 28.82 -9.19
C LEU A 70 0.86 28.60 -9.65
N LEU A 71 1.38 29.53 -10.45
CA LEU A 71 2.76 29.51 -10.91
C LEU A 71 3.74 29.65 -9.73
N TYR A 72 3.46 30.59 -8.82
CA TYR A 72 4.23 30.73 -7.57
C TYR A 72 4.22 29.46 -6.74
N CYS A 73 3.03 28.83 -6.56
CA CYS A 73 2.89 27.56 -5.84
C CYS A 73 3.69 26.44 -6.50
N TYR A 74 3.70 26.39 -7.83
CA TYR A 74 4.51 25.42 -8.56
C TYR A 74 6.01 25.59 -8.30
N PHE A 75 6.51 26.82 -8.27
CA PHE A 75 7.94 27.07 -8.10
C PHE A 75 8.45 27.02 -6.66
N HIS A 76 7.65 27.44 -5.69
CA HIS A 76 8.14 27.73 -4.33
C HIS A 76 7.40 27.00 -3.22
N TYR A 77 6.14 26.61 -3.41
CA TYR A 77 5.29 26.18 -2.31
C TYR A 77 5.09 24.67 -2.23
N LYS A 78 5.84 24.01 -1.32
CA LYS A 78 5.73 22.56 -1.10
C LYS A 78 4.36 22.14 -0.52
N ALA A 79 3.66 23.03 0.19
CA ALA A 79 2.36 22.71 0.79
C ALA A 79 1.24 22.46 -0.26
N ARG A 80 1.47 22.72 -1.57
CA ARG A 80 0.55 22.31 -2.64
C ARG A 80 0.27 20.80 -2.66
N PHE A 81 1.11 20.00 -2.02
CA PHE A 81 0.92 18.56 -1.87
C PHE A 81 0.00 18.20 -0.69
N ARG A 82 -0.41 19.14 0.15
CA ARG A 82 -1.36 18.91 1.24
C ARG A 82 -2.79 18.82 0.69
N ALA A 83 -3.57 17.87 1.20
CA ALA A 83 -4.94 17.64 0.76
C ALA A 83 -5.83 18.89 0.91
N ILE A 84 -5.74 19.58 2.05
CA ILE A 84 -6.51 20.82 2.30
C ILE A 84 -6.24 21.87 1.23
N PHE A 85 -4.99 22.08 0.86
CA PHE A 85 -4.64 23.05 -0.19
C PHE A 85 -5.26 22.65 -1.54
N GLN A 86 -5.19 21.37 -1.88
CA GLN A 86 -5.77 20.86 -3.12
C GLN A 86 -7.29 21.01 -3.14
N PHE A 87 -7.98 20.68 -2.05
CA PHE A 87 -9.43 20.90 -1.94
C PHE A 87 -9.79 22.37 -2.10
N SER A 88 -9.09 23.28 -1.40
CA SER A 88 -9.33 24.71 -1.52
C SER A 88 -9.14 25.20 -2.96
N LEU A 89 -8.09 24.73 -3.63
CA LEU A 89 -7.82 25.07 -5.02
C LEU A 89 -8.93 24.58 -5.95
N TYR A 90 -9.45 23.35 -5.74
CA TYR A 90 -10.57 22.83 -6.52
C TYR A 90 -11.83 23.66 -6.33
N PHE A 91 -12.15 24.13 -5.12
CA PHE A 91 -13.27 25.04 -4.92
C PHE A 91 -13.11 26.38 -5.67
N ILE A 92 -11.92 26.94 -5.64
CA ILE A 92 -11.62 28.19 -6.37
C ILE A 92 -11.76 27.97 -7.89
N LEU A 93 -11.27 26.85 -8.43
CA LEU A 93 -11.40 26.53 -9.84
C LEU A 93 -12.85 26.26 -10.25
N ALA A 94 -13.63 25.57 -9.42
CA ALA A 94 -15.06 25.38 -9.66
C ALA A 94 -15.82 26.72 -9.71
N ALA A 95 -15.55 27.60 -8.75
CA ALA A 95 -16.12 28.94 -8.72
C ALA A 95 -15.72 29.76 -9.97
N LEU A 96 -14.47 29.63 -10.42
CA LEU A 96 -13.99 30.29 -11.65
C LEU A 96 -14.73 29.76 -12.88
N ILE A 97 -14.82 28.43 -13.05
CA ILE A 97 -15.56 27.83 -14.19
C ILE A 97 -17.02 28.30 -14.17
N PHE A 98 -17.66 28.30 -13.01
CA PHE A 98 -19.03 28.76 -12.85
C PHE A 98 -19.20 30.23 -13.23
N THR A 99 -18.38 31.14 -12.68
CA THR A 99 -18.46 32.58 -12.97
C THR A 99 -18.17 32.88 -14.45
N MET A 100 -17.22 32.16 -15.04
CA MET A 100 -16.91 32.32 -16.47
C MET A 100 -18.04 31.80 -17.35
N SER A 101 -18.70 30.69 -16.96
CA SER A 101 -19.89 30.18 -17.68
C SER A 101 -21.06 31.18 -17.65
N LEU A 102 -21.23 31.90 -16.56
CA LEU A 102 -22.22 32.98 -16.47
C LEU A 102 -21.84 34.19 -17.34
N CYS A 103 -20.56 34.59 -17.34
CA CYS A 103 -20.10 35.73 -18.09
C CYS A 103 -20.14 35.52 -19.60
N TYR A 104 -19.74 34.35 -20.08
CA TYR A 104 -19.74 34.03 -21.52
C TYR A 104 -21.10 33.54 -22.04
N GLY A 105 -22.03 33.23 -21.13
CA GLY A 105 -23.31 32.62 -21.46
C GLY A 105 -23.23 31.10 -21.69
N VAL A 106 -24.38 30.46 -21.60
CA VAL A 106 -24.50 28.99 -21.71
C VAL A 106 -24.07 28.51 -23.11
N ASP A 107 -24.38 29.28 -24.17
CA ASP A 107 -24.06 28.93 -25.54
C ASP A 107 -22.56 28.94 -25.87
N SER A 108 -21.74 29.48 -24.98
CA SER A 108 -20.26 29.38 -25.08
C SER A 108 -19.72 27.99 -24.76
N ASP A 109 -20.57 27.11 -24.21
CA ASP A 109 -20.21 25.76 -23.72
C ASP A 109 -19.09 25.75 -22.67
N PHE A 110 -18.76 26.89 -22.06
CA PHE A 110 -17.64 26.98 -21.08
C PHE A 110 -17.83 26.08 -19.86
N TYR A 111 -19.05 25.77 -19.50
CA TYR A 111 -19.38 24.81 -18.44
C TYR A 111 -18.83 23.38 -18.70
N LEU A 112 -18.49 23.04 -19.95
CA LEU A 112 -17.89 21.74 -20.28
C LEU A 112 -16.53 21.52 -19.58
N PHE A 113 -15.85 22.58 -19.12
CA PHE A 113 -14.66 22.45 -18.30
C PHE A 113 -14.89 21.70 -16.99
N PHE A 114 -16.14 21.55 -16.54
CA PHE A 114 -16.44 20.71 -15.40
C PHE A 114 -16.11 19.23 -15.63
N PHE A 115 -16.11 18.72 -16.85
CA PHE A 115 -15.74 17.33 -17.15
C PHE A 115 -14.26 17.04 -16.85
N PRO A 116 -13.27 17.71 -17.46
CA PRO A 116 -11.87 17.51 -17.12
C PRO A 116 -11.56 17.90 -15.66
N TYR A 117 -12.25 18.89 -15.12
CA TYR A 117 -12.15 19.27 -13.71
C TYR A 117 -12.50 18.08 -12.80
N LEU A 118 -13.64 17.43 -12.97
CA LEU A 118 -14.05 16.25 -12.21
C LEU A 118 -13.11 15.07 -12.43
N GLY A 119 -12.68 14.85 -13.68
CA GLY A 119 -11.68 13.83 -14.00
C GLY A 119 -10.39 14.00 -13.22
N SER A 120 -9.89 15.23 -13.11
CA SER A 120 -8.66 15.52 -12.34
C SER A 120 -8.84 15.29 -10.84
N PHE A 121 -10.02 15.56 -10.30
CA PHE A 121 -10.32 15.28 -8.90
C PHE A 121 -10.19 13.79 -8.57
N SER A 122 -10.76 12.91 -9.39
CA SER A 122 -10.67 11.45 -9.21
C SER A 122 -9.25 10.91 -9.29
N LEU A 123 -8.36 11.57 -10.03
CA LEU A 123 -6.94 11.21 -10.10
C LEU A 123 -6.17 11.57 -8.83
N LEU A 124 -6.55 12.67 -8.18
CA LEU A 124 -5.84 13.21 -7.02
C LEU A 124 -6.33 12.65 -5.68
N PHE A 125 -7.63 12.39 -5.56
CA PHE A 125 -8.28 11.99 -4.32
C PHE A 125 -8.83 10.57 -4.43
N ASN A 126 -7.93 9.59 -4.42
CA ASN A 126 -8.28 8.17 -4.59
C ASN A 126 -8.28 7.38 -3.26
N ASP A 127 -8.20 8.05 -2.12
CA ASP A 127 -8.24 7.40 -0.81
C ASP A 127 -9.69 7.10 -0.43
N LYS A 128 -9.92 5.97 0.29
CA LYS A 128 -11.26 5.57 0.75
C LYS A 128 -11.97 6.69 1.54
N ASP A 129 -11.21 7.44 2.33
CA ASP A 129 -11.73 8.52 3.16
C ASP A 129 -12.21 9.73 2.33
N ASN A 130 -11.61 9.96 1.17
CA ASN A 130 -11.94 11.06 0.27
C ASN A 130 -13.04 10.73 -0.73
N PHE A 131 -13.47 9.47 -0.84
CA PHE A 131 -14.51 9.02 -1.78
C PHE A 131 -15.86 9.71 -1.57
N LYS A 132 -16.25 9.92 -0.30
CA LYS A 132 -17.51 10.66 0.06
C LYS A 132 -17.48 12.09 -0.48
N TYR A 133 -16.34 12.77 -0.37
CA TYR A 133 -16.17 14.14 -0.87
C TYR A 133 -16.19 14.19 -2.40
N SER A 134 -15.70 13.13 -3.06
CA SER A 134 -15.80 12.99 -4.52
C SER A 134 -17.26 12.93 -4.96
N ILE A 135 -18.08 12.09 -4.34
CA ILE A 135 -19.51 11.99 -4.66
C ILE A 135 -20.22 13.31 -4.43
N LEU A 136 -19.96 13.98 -3.29
CA LEU A 136 -20.54 15.28 -2.98
C LEU A 136 -20.19 16.32 -4.06
N LEU A 137 -18.92 16.37 -4.45
CA LEU A 137 -18.44 17.31 -5.47
C LEU A 137 -19.09 17.04 -6.85
N TYR A 138 -19.15 15.76 -7.26
CA TYR A 138 -19.84 15.36 -8.50
C TYR A 138 -21.31 15.77 -8.47
N SER A 139 -22.03 15.51 -7.38
CA SER A 139 -23.43 15.86 -7.22
C SER A 139 -23.65 17.38 -7.28
N LEU A 140 -22.80 18.15 -6.58
CA LEU A 140 -22.87 19.62 -6.59
C LEU A 140 -22.59 20.18 -7.98
N THR A 141 -21.57 19.67 -8.69
CA THR A 141 -21.21 20.09 -10.03
C THR A 141 -22.36 19.78 -11.02
N PHE A 142 -22.98 18.61 -10.90
CA PHE A 142 -24.13 18.23 -11.73
C PHE A 142 -25.31 19.18 -11.52
N LEU A 143 -25.64 19.53 -10.26
CA LEU A 143 -26.66 20.50 -9.94
C LEU A 143 -26.35 21.89 -10.49
N ILE A 144 -25.09 22.34 -10.46
CA ILE A 144 -24.65 23.60 -11.04
C ILE A 144 -24.88 23.61 -12.56
N VAL A 145 -24.45 22.55 -13.26
CA VAL A 145 -24.65 22.43 -14.73
C VAL A 145 -26.12 22.42 -15.11
N LEU A 146 -26.96 21.68 -14.36
CA LEU A 146 -28.41 21.69 -14.57
C LEU A 146 -29.03 23.08 -14.34
N SER A 147 -28.57 23.81 -13.32
CA SER A 147 -29.03 25.17 -13.03
C SER A 147 -28.69 26.15 -14.14
N LEU A 148 -27.46 26.09 -14.67
CA LEU A 148 -27.01 26.93 -15.79
C LEU A 148 -27.89 26.70 -17.03
N ASN A 149 -28.18 25.45 -17.38
CA ASN A 149 -29.03 25.12 -18.53
C ASN A 149 -30.50 25.54 -18.34
N LYS A 150 -31.02 25.50 -17.10
CA LYS A 150 -32.42 25.84 -16.87
C LYS A 150 -32.71 27.34 -16.86
N PHE A 151 -31.77 28.15 -16.31
CA PHE A 151 -32.04 29.57 -16.06
C PHE A 151 -31.73 30.50 -17.25
N GLN A 152 -31.24 30.00 -18.41
CA GLN A 152 -30.92 30.78 -19.60
C GLN A 152 -30.40 32.19 -19.23
N ILE A 153 -29.38 32.25 -18.39
CA ILE A 153 -28.84 33.51 -17.89
C ILE A 153 -28.19 34.23 -19.04
N GLU A 154 -28.75 35.43 -19.39
CA GLU A 154 -28.18 36.26 -20.41
C GLU A 154 -26.74 36.69 -20.06
N PRO A 155 -25.82 36.64 -21.02
CA PRO A 155 -24.42 36.98 -20.78
C PRO A 155 -24.28 38.41 -20.31
N TYR A 156 -23.49 38.61 -19.29
CA TYR A 156 -23.24 39.91 -18.68
C TYR A 156 -22.23 40.69 -19.56
N HIS A 157 -22.62 41.84 -20.12
CA HIS A 157 -21.77 42.82 -20.79
C HIS A 157 -21.42 42.68 -22.30
N PHE A 158 -22.30 42.21 -23.16
CA PHE A 158 -21.98 42.21 -24.58
C PHE A 158 -23.00 43.00 -25.45
N ASN A 159 -22.46 43.76 -26.45
CA ASN A 159 -23.24 44.25 -27.57
C ASN A 159 -23.63 43.04 -28.46
N ILE A 160 -24.90 42.95 -28.89
CA ILE A 160 -25.48 41.75 -29.49
C ILE A 160 -24.73 41.28 -30.76
N GLU A 161 -24.18 42.17 -31.58
CA GLU A 161 -23.49 41.82 -32.84
C GLU A 161 -22.03 41.33 -32.59
N GLU A 162 -21.25 41.98 -31.74
CA GLU A 162 -19.90 41.53 -31.34
C GLU A 162 -19.94 40.24 -30.55
N TYR A 163 -21.02 40.02 -29.80
CA TYR A 163 -21.23 38.88 -28.95
C TYR A 163 -21.30 37.54 -29.72
N SER A 164 -21.99 37.49 -30.88
CA SER A 164 -22.19 36.23 -31.63
C SER A 164 -20.87 35.66 -32.17
N HIS A 165 -19.97 36.50 -32.65
CA HIS A 165 -18.64 36.09 -33.12
C HIS A 165 -17.73 35.67 -31.98
N ALA A 166 -17.72 36.43 -30.88
CA ALA A 166 -16.95 36.10 -29.67
C ALA A 166 -17.40 34.77 -29.07
N GLN A 167 -18.70 34.54 -29.00
CA GLN A 167 -19.32 33.32 -28.47
C GLN A 167 -18.90 32.07 -29.28
N GLN A 168 -18.97 32.13 -30.61
CA GLN A 168 -18.53 31.03 -31.48
C GLN A 168 -17.05 30.73 -31.27
N THR A 169 -16.20 31.75 -31.17
CA THR A 169 -14.76 31.59 -30.94
C THR A 169 -14.49 30.92 -29.58
N ILE A 170 -15.15 31.38 -28.52
CA ILE A 170 -15.04 30.80 -27.20
C ILE A 170 -15.51 29.35 -27.20
N ARG A 171 -16.66 29.07 -27.86
CA ARG A 171 -17.22 27.71 -27.95
C ARG A 171 -16.27 26.72 -28.61
N ILE A 172 -15.74 27.06 -29.79
CA ILE A 172 -14.81 26.23 -30.55
C ILE A 172 -13.56 25.96 -29.71
N GLN A 173 -12.99 27.00 -29.10
CA GLN A 173 -11.81 26.86 -28.25
C GLN A 173 -12.11 26.01 -27.03
N THR A 174 -13.22 26.22 -26.31
CA THR A 174 -13.66 25.43 -25.17
C THR A 174 -13.75 23.94 -25.50
N ILE A 175 -14.42 23.62 -26.64
CA ILE A 175 -14.54 22.23 -27.09
C ILE A 175 -13.16 21.60 -27.34
N LEU A 176 -12.28 22.31 -28.06
CA LEU A 176 -10.92 21.83 -28.34
C LEU A 176 -10.10 21.61 -27.03
N GLU A 177 -10.12 22.57 -26.12
CA GLU A 177 -9.41 22.48 -24.86
C GLU A 177 -9.97 21.36 -23.96
N VAL A 178 -11.27 21.21 -23.88
CA VAL A 178 -11.93 20.13 -23.15
C VAL A 178 -11.56 18.75 -23.72
N LEU A 179 -11.53 18.61 -25.05
CA LEU A 179 -11.08 17.37 -25.70
C LEU A 179 -9.62 17.06 -25.39
N ILE A 180 -8.73 18.07 -25.48
CA ILE A 180 -7.31 17.91 -25.16
C ILE A 180 -7.14 17.53 -23.68
N LEU A 181 -7.79 18.24 -22.77
CA LEU A 181 -7.71 17.96 -21.32
C LEU A 181 -8.27 16.57 -20.98
N THR A 182 -9.39 16.19 -21.58
CA THR A 182 -9.98 14.85 -21.39
C THR A 182 -9.05 13.76 -21.92
N GLY A 183 -8.39 13.98 -23.05
CA GLY A 183 -7.36 13.10 -23.59
C GLY A 183 -6.18 12.93 -22.63
N PHE A 184 -5.67 14.02 -22.06
CA PHE A 184 -4.64 13.97 -21.04
C PHE A 184 -5.10 13.21 -19.77
N HIS A 185 -6.34 13.41 -19.33
CA HIS A 185 -6.89 12.68 -18.19
C HIS A 185 -6.94 11.18 -18.46
N SER A 186 -7.45 10.79 -19.64
CA SER A 186 -7.48 9.39 -20.06
C SER A 186 -6.09 8.75 -20.07
N TYR A 187 -5.10 9.48 -20.58
CA TYR A 187 -3.70 9.03 -20.56
C TYR A 187 -3.19 8.82 -19.13
N TYR A 188 -3.44 9.74 -18.20
CA TYR A 188 -2.99 9.59 -16.80
C TYR A 188 -3.71 8.48 -16.06
N VAL A 189 -5.01 8.29 -16.31
CA VAL A 189 -5.76 7.13 -15.76
C VAL A 189 -5.14 5.83 -16.26
N PHE A 190 -4.85 5.76 -17.56
CA PHE A 190 -4.21 4.61 -18.18
C PHE A 190 -2.81 4.35 -17.59
N GLU A 191 -1.95 5.37 -17.51
CA GLU A 191 -0.60 5.26 -16.91
C GLU A 191 -0.67 4.76 -15.46
N LYS A 192 -1.58 5.32 -14.65
CA LYS A 192 -1.82 4.91 -13.28
C LYS A 192 -2.28 3.44 -13.18
N ASN A 193 -3.26 3.04 -14.00
CA ASN A 193 -3.78 1.68 -13.99
C ASN A 193 -2.74 0.65 -14.43
N MET A 194 -1.97 0.94 -15.49
CA MET A 194 -0.88 0.06 -15.94
C MET A 194 0.17 -0.13 -14.86
N LYS A 195 0.50 0.93 -14.12
CA LYS A 195 1.44 0.83 -13.00
C LYS A 195 0.89 0.01 -11.84
N LEU A 196 -0.39 0.16 -11.50
CA LEU A 196 -1.05 -0.64 -10.47
C LEU A 196 -1.09 -2.12 -10.85
N ILE A 197 -1.41 -2.44 -12.11
CA ILE A 197 -1.39 -3.82 -12.63
C ILE A 197 0.02 -4.41 -12.50
N SER A 198 1.05 -3.67 -12.93
CA SER A 198 2.45 -4.11 -12.81
C SER A 198 2.86 -4.39 -11.36
N LEU A 199 2.48 -3.51 -10.42
CA LEU A 199 2.75 -3.70 -8.99
C LEU A 199 2.02 -4.93 -8.43
N ASN A 200 0.76 -5.12 -8.81
CA ASN A 200 -0.02 -6.29 -8.39
C ASN A 200 0.57 -7.60 -8.91
N ASN A 201 1.00 -7.63 -10.18
CA ASN A 201 1.65 -8.80 -10.78
C ASN A 201 2.96 -9.15 -10.07
N ASN A 202 3.79 -8.14 -9.76
CA ASN A 202 5.03 -8.36 -9.00
C ASN A 202 4.75 -8.88 -7.58
N TYR A 203 3.74 -8.34 -6.90
CA TYR A 203 3.31 -8.82 -5.59
C TYR A 203 2.85 -10.28 -5.65
N GLN A 204 2.03 -10.63 -6.64
CA GLN A 204 1.55 -11.99 -6.85
C GLN A 204 2.71 -12.97 -7.13
N SER A 205 3.65 -12.59 -7.99
CA SER A 205 4.84 -13.39 -8.28
C SER A 205 5.66 -13.65 -7.02
N SER A 206 5.96 -12.61 -6.24
CA SER A 206 6.72 -12.75 -4.99
C SER A 206 5.98 -13.61 -3.95
N ASN A 207 4.66 -13.46 -3.86
CA ASN A 207 3.86 -14.28 -2.95
C ASN A 207 3.86 -15.76 -3.35
N ASN A 208 3.77 -16.05 -4.65
CA ASN A 208 3.86 -17.43 -5.16
C ASN A 208 5.24 -18.05 -4.87
N GLU A 209 6.31 -17.28 -5.01
CA GLU A 209 7.66 -17.71 -4.66
C GLU A 209 7.80 -18.05 -3.16
N ILE A 210 7.25 -17.20 -2.29
CA ILE A 210 7.22 -17.45 -0.84
C ILE A 210 6.44 -18.74 -0.52
N VAL A 211 5.32 -18.97 -1.17
CA VAL A 211 4.51 -20.19 -0.98
C VAL A 211 5.29 -21.43 -1.44
N ALA A 212 5.95 -21.36 -2.60
CA ALA A 212 6.77 -22.45 -3.12
C ALA A 212 7.97 -22.76 -2.19
N LEU A 213 8.65 -21.71 -1.69
CA LEU A 213 9.74 -21.89 -0.73
C LEU A 213 9.29 -22.52 0.59
N LYS A 214 8.12 -22.12 1.11
CA LYS A 214 7.55 -22.73 2.31
C LYS A 214 7.22 -24.21 2.11
N ALA A 215 6.64 -24.56 0.96
CA ALA A 215 6.36 -25.95 0.62
C ALA A 215 7.65 -26.77 0.51
N ALA A 216 8.69 -26.25 -0.16
CA ALA A 216 9.98 -26.95 -0.27
C ALA A 216 10.67 -27.15 1.08
N VAL A 217 10.59 -26.18 2.00
CA VAL A 217 11.12 -26.30 3.37
C VAL A 217 10.35 -27.36 4.17
N GLU A 218 9.04 -27.43 4.01
CA GLU A 218 8.22 -28.44 4.71
C GLU A 218 8.50 -29.85 4.16
N ASP A 219 8.64 -30.02 2.85
CA ASP A 219 9.02 -31.28 2.22
C ASP A 219 10.42 -31.74 2.69
N GLU A 220 11.40 -30.85 2.74
CA GLU A 220 12.74 -31.15 3.27
C GLU A 220 12.68 -31.60 4.73
N LYS A 221 11.85 -30.96 5.55
CA LYS A 221 11.66 -31.33 6.96
C LYS A 221 11.01 -32.71 7.11
N ILE A 222 10.04 -33.03 6.27
CA ILE A 222 9.40 -34.36 6.26
C ILE A 222 10.42 -35.44 5.89
N ASN A 223 11.20 -35.23 4.82
CA ASN A 223 12.24 -36.17 4.38
C ASN A 223 13.29 -36.41 5.48
N LYS A 224 13.75 -35.35 6.17
CA LYS A 224 14.68 -35.48 7.28
C LYS A 224 14.08 -36.23 8.48
N LEU A 225 12.77 -36.07 8.72
CA LEU A 225 12.09 -36.79 9.79
C LEU A 225 11.95 -38.28 9.46
N GLU A 226 11.67 -38.66 8.21
CA GLU A 226 11.64 -40.04 7.74
C GLU A 226 13.01 -40.68 7.86
N GLU A 227 14.09 -40.03 7.42
CA GLU A 227 15.47 -40.48 7.61
C GLU A 227 15.79 -40.70 9.06
N LEU A 228 15.39 -39.76 9.94
CA LEU A 228 15.57 -39.89 11.39
C LEU A 228 14.88 -41.13 11.98
N LEU A 229 13.65 -41.42 11.53
CA LEU A 229 12.91 -42.60 11.97
C LEU A 229 13.58 -43.90 11.51
N GLU A 230 14.15 -43.93 10.29
CA GLU A 230 14.92 -45.08 9.81
C GLU A 230 16.19 -45.31 10.62
N LEU A 231 16.97 -44.27 10.92
CA LEU A 231 18.15 -44.34 11.77
C LEU A 231 17.80 -44.78 13.20
N ALA A 232 16.64 -44.34 13.73
CA ALA A 232 16.15 -44.77 15.02
C ALA A 232 15.82 -46.28 15.03
N LYS A 233 15.19 -46.81 13.98
CA LYS A 233 14.81 -48.24 13.86
C LYS A 233 16.02 -49.14 13.65
N SER A 234 17.05 -48.67 12.92
CA SER A 234 18.29 -49.44 12.67
C SER A 234 19.30 -49.37 13.82
N CYS A 235 19.01 -48.61 14.89
CA CYS A 235 19.95 -48.34 15.99
C CYS A 235 21.27 -47.70 15.51
N ASP A 236 21.23 -46.90 14.46
CA ASP A 236 22.39 -46.28 13.85
C ASP A 236 23.06 -45.26 14.80
N PRO A 237 24.42 -45.20 14.85
CA PRO A 237 25.12 -44.18 15.64
C PRO A 237 24.78 -42.73 15.24
N GLY A 238 24.43 -42.49 13.96
CA GLY A 238 24.05 -41.17 13.43
C GLY A 238 22.71 -40.65 13.95
N PHE A 239 21.85 -41.53 14.54
CA PHE A 239 20.52 -41.17 15.03
C PHE A 239 20.50 -39.93 15.92
N LEU A 240 21.37 -39.91 16.96
CA LEU A 240 21.38 -38.79 17.92
C LEU A 240 21.90 -37.48 17.29
N SER A 241 22.83 -37.57 16.34
CA SER A 241 23.34 -36.40 15.62
C SER A 241 22.24 -35.77 14.76
N LEU A 242 21.53 -36.58 13.99
CA LEU A 242 20.43 -36.09 13.16
C LEU A 242 19.25 -35.60 14.01
N PHE A 243 18.95 -36.30 15.13
CA PHE A 243 17.92 -35.86 16.07
C PHE A 243 18.23 -34.46 16.64
N GLN A 244 19.48 -34.19 17.04
CA GLN A 244 19.89 -32.88 17.53
C GLN A 244 19.83 -31.81 16.45
N HIS A 245 20.08 -32.16 15.18
CA HIS A 245 19.95 -31.24 14.07
C HIS A 245 18.48 -30.84 13.81
N ILE A 246 17.54 -31.80 13.92
CA ILE A 246 16.10 -31.55 13.70
C ILE A 246 15.47 -30.88 14.94
N PHE A 247 15.91 -31.25 16.17
CA PHE A 247 15.40 -30.72 17.43
C PHE A 247 16.53 -30.05 18.26
N PRO A 248 17.13 -28.95 17.78
CA PRO A 248 18.33 -28.35 18.38
C PRO A 248 18.13 -27.92 19.83
N LYS A 249 16.95 -27.38 20.15
CA LYS A 249 16.64 -26.90 21.52
C LYS A 249 16.28 -28.00 22.53
N PHE A 250 15.99 -29.21 22.05
CA PHE A 250 15.52 -30.28 22.93
C PHE A 250 16.57 -30.72 23.95
N ARG A 251 17.83 -30.76 23.55
CA ARG A 251 18.94 -31.11 24.46
C ARG A 251 19.17 -30.01 25.50
N ASP A 252 19.14 -28.76 25.08
CA ASP A 252 19.35 -27.61 25.94
C ASP A 252 18.24 -27.52 27.00
N ALA A 253 16.98 -27.74 26.59
CA ALA A 253 15.85 -27.79 27.53
C ALA A 253 15.96 -28.93 28.56
N LEU A 254 16.51 -30.07 28.16
CA LEU A 254 16.81 -31.14 29.12
C LEU A 254 17.95 -30.76 30.08
N TYR A 255 18.99 -30.04 29.60
CA TYR A 255 20.09 -29.55 30.44
C TYR A 255 19.62 -28.51 31.47
N GLU A 256 18.67 -27.68 31.13
CA GLU A 256 18.06 -26.70 32.07
C GLU A 256 17.34 -27.40 33.23
N ILE A 257 16.73 -28.57 32.97
CA ILE A 257 16.04 -29.35 34.01
C ILE A 257 17.06 -30.11 34.90
N ASN A 258 18.04 -30.75 34.28
CA ASN A 258 19.10 -31.47 34.98
C ASN A 258 20.36 -31.55 34.10
N SER A 259 21.44 -30.90 34.52
CA SER A 259 22.73 -30.88 33.81
C SER A 259 23.50 -32.20 33.83
N ASN A 260 23.12 -33.15 34.71
CA ASN A 260 23.87 -34.40 34.94
C ASN A 260 23.23 -35.64 34.30
N PHE A 261 22.51 -35.52 33.17
CA PHE A 261 21.99 -36.70 32.49
C PHE A 261 22.99 -37.26 31.46
N GLY A 262 22.99 -38.60 31.31
CA GLY A 262 23.91 -39.28 30.39
C GLY A 262 23.38 -39.36 28.96
N GLN A 263 24.26 -39.75 28.03
CA GLN A 263 23.90 -39.93 26.62
C GLN A 263 22.80 -41.00 26.41
N GLU A 264 22.76 -42.05 27.24
CA GLU A 264 21.71 -43.08 27.20
C GLU A 264 20.35 -42.54 27.64
N ASP A 265 20.31 -41.59 28.60
CA ASP A 265 19.10 -40.95 29.04
C ASP A 265 18.57 -40.03 27.94
N PHE A 266 19.49 -39.29 27.25
CA PHE A 266 19.15 -38.48 26.07
C PHE A 266 18.59 -39.32 24.92
N ARG A 267 19.24 -40.46 24.60
CA ARG A 267 18.77 -41.40 23.59
C ARG A 267 17.36 -41.90 23.91
N LEU A 268 17.08 -42.25 25.14
CA LEU A 268 15.75 -42.70 25.58
C LEU A 268 14.70 -41.57 25.45
N CYS A 269 15.05 -40.35 25.83
CA CYS A 269 14.19 -39.17 25.60
C CYS A 269 13.91 -38.95 24.13
N ALA A 270 14.89 -39.07 23.25
CA ALA A 270 14.73 -38.94 21.80
C ALA A 270 13.76 -39.98 21.23
N TYR A 271 13.88 -41.25 21.61
CA TYR A 271 12.90 -42.28 21.21
C TYR A 271 11.49 -41.95 21.71
N ILE A 272 11.33 -41.49 22.93
CA ILE A 272 10.04 -41.11 23.50
C ILE A 272 9.47 -39.87 22.75
N LYS A 273 10.28 -38.89 22.40
CA LYS A 273 9.88 -37.70 21.62
C LYS A 273 9.37 -38.08 20.23
N LEU A 274 9.97 -39.08 19.60
CA LEU A 274 9.53 -39.64 18.32
C LEU A 274 8.31 -40.55 18.44
N GLY A 275 7.76 -40.76 19.63
CA GLY A 275 6.54 -41.54 19.86
C GLY A 275 6.74 -43.04 19.95
N PHE A 276 7.98 -43.58 19.96
CA PHE A 276 8.22 -45.03 20.07
C PHE A 276 7.73 -45.57 21.42
N ASN A 277 6.93 -46.62 21.36
CA ASN A 277 6.46 -47.29 22.59
C ASN A 277 7.54 -48.19 23.21
N THR A 278 7.28 -48.72 24.42
CA THR A 278 8.27 -49.51 25.17
C THR A 278 8.68 -50.76 24.41
N LYS A 279 7.77 -51.42 23.68
CA LYS A 279 8.07 -52.66 22.93
C LYS A 279 8.94 -52.34 21.71
N GLU A 280 8.65 -51.25 21.01
CA GLU A 280 9.42 -50.76 19.84
C GLU A 280 10.84 -50.36 20.26
N ILE A 281 10.98 -49.58 21.35
CA ILE A 281 12.31 -49.21 21.90
C ILE A 281 13.10 -50.48 22.24
N ALA A 282 12.47 -51.48 22.88
CA ALA A 282 13.12 -52.74 23.21
C ALA A 282 13.55 -53.50 21.94
N HIS A 283 12.69 -53.60 20.95
CA HIS A 283 12.93 -54.27 19.68
C HIS A 283 14.13 -53.64 18.92
N TYR A 284 14.05 -52.34 18.69
CA TYR A 284 15.07 -51.64 17.87
C TYR A 284 16.43 -51.50 18.57
N ASN A 285 16.47 -51.50 19.91
CA ASN A 285 17.75 -51.44 20.67
C ASN A 285 18.22 -52.81 21.14
N HIS A 286 17.62 -53.90 20.69
CA HIS A 286 17.95 -55.27 21.08
C HIS A 286 17.97 -55.48 22.62
N LEU A 287 17.02 -54.86 23.33
CA LEU A 287 16.87 -54.90 24.79
C LEU A 287 15.62 -55.70 25.20
N SER A 288 15.62 -56.20 26.45
CA SER A 288 14.37 -56.75 26.99
C SER A 288 13.39 -55.61 27.34
N ILE A 289 12.08 -55.88 27.26
CA ILE A 289 11.03 -54.91 27.68
C ILE A 289 11.25 -54.46 29.12
N ARG A 290 11.65 -55.37 30.00
CA ARG A 290 11.95 -55.11 31.41
C ARG A 290 13.13 -54.14 31.56
N THR A 291 14.16 -54.27 30.74
CA THR A 291 15.31 -53.35 30.72
C THR A 291 14.86 -51.92 30.32
N VAL A 292 14.02 -51.78 29.32
CA VAL A 292 13.50 -50.48 28.90
C VAL A 292 12.61 -49.85 29.97
N GLN A 293 11.77 -50.66 30.63
CA GLN A 293 10.96 -50.19 31.77
C GLN A 293 11.83 -49.69 32.92
N THR A 294 12.92 -50.40 33.24
CA THR A 294 13.88 -49.99 34.27
C THR A 294 14.58 -48.69 33.87
N LYS A 295 15.01 -48.56 32.60
CA LYS A 295 15.60 -47.30 32.10
C LYS A 295 14.59 -46.13 32.17
N LYS A 296 13.31 -46.33 31.83
CA LYS A 296 12.26 -45.32 32.02
C LYS A 296 12.02 -44.92 33.46
N SER A 297 12.07 -45.90 34.41
CA SER A 297 11.96 -45.61 35.82
C SER A 297 13.15 -44.79 36.34
N ARG A 298 14.37 -45.09 35.87
CA ARG A 298 15.56 -44.29 36.19
C ARG A 298 15.44 -42.87 35.59
N LEU A 299 15.03 -42.74 34.33
CA LEU A 299 14.83 -41.47 33.68
C LEU A 299 13.88 -40.57 34.48
N ARG A 300 12.76 -41.12 34.98
CA ARG A 300 11.84 -40.39 35.85
C ARG A 300 12.54 -39.84 37.12
N LYS A 301 13.41 -40.66 37.75
CA LYS A 301 14.18 -40.23 38.92
C LYS A 301 15.20 -39.16 38.59
N THR A 302 15.90 -39.32 37.44
CA THR A 302 16.92 -38.37 36.99
C THR A 302 16.31 -36.98 36.72
N PHE A 303 15.11 -36.90 36.14
CA PHE A 303 14.46 -35.62 35.83
C PHE A 303 13.36 -35.22 36.84
N GLY A 304 13.19 -35.93 37.94
CA GLY A 304 12.21 -35.59 38.99
C GLY A 304 10.75 -35.69 38.54
N VAL A 305 10.45 -36.51 37.51
CA VAL A 305 9.10 -36.66 36.99
C VAL A 305 8.23 -37.50 37.91
N ALA A 306 7.13 -36.93 38.41
CA ALA A 306 6.19 -37.60 39.29
C ALA A 306 5.63 -38.90 38.67
N SER A 307 5.33 -39.90 39.49
CA SER A 307 4.84 -41.21 39.03
C SER A 307 3.50 -41.14 38.30
N GLU A 308 2.66 -40.19 38.69
CA GLU A 308 1.33 -39.97 38.11
C GLU A 308 1.40 -39.30 36.72
N LYS A 309 2.48 -38.53 36.44
CA LYS A 309 2.63 -37.83 35.15
C LYS A 309 3.07 -38.81 34.05
N ASN A 310 2.38 -38.80 32.92
CA ASN A 310 2.77 -39.60 31.76
C ASN A 310 4.11 -39.12 31.19
N LEU A 311 5.12 -40.02 31.10
CA LEU A 311 6.46 -39.68 30.63
C LEU A 311 6.46 -39.18 29.15
N TYR A 312 5.59 -39.68 28.31
CA TYR A 312 5.47 -39.25 26.91
C TYR A 312 4.94 -37.81 26.80
N VAL A 313 3.91 -37.51 27.61
CA VAL A 313 3.36 -36.15 27.69
C VAL A 313 4.43 -35.20 28.24
N TRP A 314 5.14 -35.58 29.30
CA TRP A 314 6.21 -34.78 29.88
C TRP A 314 7.31 -34.47 28.84
N VAL A 315 7.79 -35.48 28.09
CA VAL A 315 8.81 -35.29 27.04
C VAL A 315 8.28 -34.39 25.89
N SER A 316 6.99 -34.49 25.53
CA SER A 316 6.42 -33.62 24.51
C SER A 316 6.36 -32.16 24.93
N GLU A 317 6.03 -31.87 26.18
CA GLU A 317 5.91 -30.52 26.76
C GLU A 317 7.24 -29.77 26.89
N ILE A 318 8.40 -30.50 26.99
CA ILE A 318 9.73 -29.87 27.20
C ILE A 318 10.05 -28.80 26.15
N VAL A 319 9.70 -29.00 24.88
CA VAL A 319 10.01 -28.08 23.79
C VAL A 319 8.95 -27.00 23.63
N ASP A 320 7.72 -27.30 23.98
CA ASP A 320 6.61 -26.33 23.85
C ASP A 320 6.77 -25.16 24.83
N GLN A 321 7.32 -25.40 26.02
CA GLN A 321 7.66 -24.35 26.98
C GLN A 321 8.76 -23.41 26.47
N ALA A 322 9.78 -23.94 25.78
CA ALA A 322 10.84 -23.12 25.17
C ALA A 322 10.31 -22.32 23.93
N THR A 323 9.35 -22.87 23.20
CA THR A 323 8.75 -22.23 22.04
C THR A 323 7.76 -21.14 22.45
N SER A 324 6.98 -21.31 23.50
CA SER A 324 6.04 -20.31 24.02
C SER A 324 6.75 -19.08 24.59
N THR A 325 7.93 -19.23 25.17
CA THR A 325 8.75 -18.10 25.66
C THR A 325 9.26 -17.24 24.48
N PHE A 326 9.55 -17.85 23.32
CA PHE A 326 9.98 -17.12 22.10
C PHE A 326 8.83 -16.45 21.36
N LEU A 327 7.64 -17.05 21.30
CA LEU A 327 6.45 -16.43 20.71
C LEU A 327 6.04 -15.19 21.50
N ASN A 328 6.04 -15.26 22.84
CA ASN A 328 5.77 -14.10 23.70
C ASN A 328 6.82 -12.99 23.59
N THR A 329 8.07 -13.31 23.26
CA THR A 329 9.11 -12.29 23.02
C THR A 329 9.00 -11.67 21.62
N SER A 330 8.63 -12.44 20.60
CA SER A 330 8.43 -11.93 19.24
C SER A 330 7.13 -11.11 19.11
N GLU A 331 6.08 -11.43 19.85
CA GLU A 331 4.86 -10.60 19.96
C GLU A 331 5.16 -9.27 20.66
N ARG A 332 5.93 -9.24 21.74
CA ARG A 332 6.37 -7.99 22.37
C ARG A 332 7.26 -7.12 21.49
N CYS A 333 8.08 -7.70 20.61
CA CYS A 333 8.87 -6.94 19.64
C CYS A 333 8.00 -6.40 18.49
N ASN A 334 6.93 -7.10 18.08
CA ASN A 334 5.99 -6.62 17.09
C ASN A 334 5.06 -5.53 17.64
N ASP A 335 4.61 -5.63 18.90
CA ASP A 335 3.81 -4.58 19.54
C ASP A 335 4.62 -3.29 19.78
N ALA A 336 5.91 -3.41 20.07
CA ALA A 336 6.80 -2.24 20.17
C ALA A 336 7.03 -1.54 18.81
N SER A 337 7.05 -2.29 17.71
CA SER A 337 7.18 -1.72 16.36
C SER A 337 5.87 -1.12 15.84
N THR A 338 4.70 -1.68 16.18
CA THR A 338 3.39 -1.12 15.84
C THR A 338 3.09 0.16 16.62
N ASN A 339 3.43 0.23 17.90
CA ASN A 339 3.26 1.45 18.70
C ASN A 339 4.19 2.60 18.25
N HIS A 340 5.35 2.29 17.65
CA HIS A 340 6.21 3.31 17.07
C HIS A 340 5.66 3.85 15.72
N PHE A 341 4.87 3.04 14.99
CA PHE A 341 4.20 3.47 13.76
C PHE A 341 2.94 4.31 14.03
N GLU A 342 2.24 4.09 15.13
CA GLU A 342 1.07 4.90 15.50
C GLU A 342 1.46 6.27 16.06
N SER A 343 2.58 6.39 16.78
CA SER A 343 3.07 7.67 17.28
C SER A 343 3.56 8.63 16.18
N ILE A 344 3.92 8.11 14.98
CA ILE A 344 4.29 8.93 13.81
C ILE A 344 3.05 9.41 13.03
N LYS A 345 1.88 8.80 13.24
CA LYS A 345 0.62 9.20 12.59
C LYS A 345 -0.08 10.39 13.28
N THR A 346 0.28 10.71 14.51
CA THR A 346 -0.33 11.76 15.32
C THR A 346 0.52 13.05 15.38
N MET A 347 1.65 13.12 14.72
CA MET A 347 2.43 14.33 14.43
C MET A 347 2.30 14.70 12.94
#